data_74a74a8f3f2dbee4376d438b84c005ab
#
_entry.id   74a74a8f3f2dbee4376d438b84c005ab
#
_cell.length_a   1.000
_cell.length_b   1.000
_cell.length_c   1.000
_cell.angle_alpha   90.00
_cell.angle_beta   90.00
_cell.angle_gamma   90.00
#
_symmetry.space_group_name_H-M   'P 1'
#
loop_
_entity.id
_entity.type
_entity.pdbx_description
1 polymer ?
#
loop_
_entity_poly.entity_id
_entity_poly.type
_entity_poly.pdbx_seq_one_letter_code
_entity_poly.pdbx_strand_id
1 'polypeptide(L)'
;MVTRFGEDVLKELNKFRSNPKSIQHQVEVVRKGLSRLSSRDPFLNEIDSFVRSLNSMRQLPDLEFNEQLSFAARNELPNFRGKENYQKYRRMSALKNIVPDQYLTANIAMAADDGADAPINVLTKILLDKEDKLKNGRNILCDPKFTQVGIAHEIFEDENMVILIFADKSVEEQIEEYYLPEGDLSELKKVFDIFDVEGNEKLNIKEILENIDEKDDPLLYQIFKDVSDREKCSWPKFAHFANIRMTERDTKEGLHSIFDLFIDDPKKNTISFENFRKICHEIDSGLSDKELLEIFQNSTKNGKEITFNEFQEIMISPSKS
;
A
#
# COMPACT_ATOMS: atom_id res chain seq x y z
N MET A 1 21.52 12.51 -7.10
CA MET A 1 21.49 13.95 -6.74
C MET A 1 20.35 14.61 -7.49
N VAL A 2 19.45 15.29 -6.81
CA VAL A 2 18.35 16.04 -7.42
C VAL A 2 18.88 17.31 -8.08
N THR A 3 18.26 17.76 -9.17
CA THR A 3 18.60 19.06 -9.76
C THR A 3 18.04 20.18 -8.91
N ARG A 4 18.62 21.40 -8.99
CA ARG A 4 18.10 22.60 -8.32
C ARG A 4 16.61 22.83 -8.67
N PHE A 5 16.25 22.63 -9.92
CA PHE A 5 14.85 22.71 -10.36
C PHE A 5 13.97 21.68 -9.64
N GLY A 6 14.42 20.44 -9.49
CA GLY A 6 13.69 19.41 -8.74
C GLY A 6 13.52 19.75 -7.26
N GLU A 7 14.52 20.36 -6.63
CA GLU A 7 14.40 20.88 -5.25
C GLU A 7 13.33 21.97 -5.14
N ASP A 8 13.28 22.85 -6.12
CA ASP A 8 12.28 23.93 -6.16
C ASP A 8 10.87 23.39 -6.46
N VAL A 9 10.75 22.32 -7.27
CA VAL A 9 9.47 21.58 -7.43
C VAL A 9 9.01 20.98 -6.12
N LEU A 10 9.90 20.38 -5.34
CA LEU A 10 9.56 19.83 -4.02
C LEU A 10 9.04 20.91 -3.06
N LYS A 11 9.69 22.07 -3.03
CA LYS A 11 9.27 23.21 -2.19
C LYS A 11 7.87 23.69 -2.57
N GLU A 12 7.59 23.88 -3.86
CA GLU A 12 6.26 24.29 -4.31
C GLU A 12 5.21 23.22 -4.04
N LEU A 13 5.56 21.93 -4.18
CA LEU A 13 4.68 20.81 -3.87
C LEU A 13 4.30 20.80 -2.38
N ASN A 14 5.28 20.92 -1.49
CA ASN A 14 5.03 20.97 -0.04
C ASN A 14 4.27 22.23 0.38
N LYS A 15 4.56 23.36 -0.25
CA LYS A 15 3.78 24.59 -0.07
C LYS A 15 2.32 24.43 -0.49
N PHE A 16 2.04 23.71 -1.58
CA PHE A 16 0.69 23.38 -1.98
C PHE A 16 0.04 22.42 -0.99
N ARG A 17 0.72 21.38 -0.55
CA ARG A 17 0.18 20.40 0.40
C ARG A 17 -0.14 21.02 1.76
N SER A 18 0.73 21.86 2.30
CA SER A 18 0.52 22.56 3.57
C SER A 18 -0.48 23.72 3.45
N ASN A 19 -0.58 24.36 2.27
CA ASN A 19 -1.52 25.42 1.98
C ASN A 19 -2.07 25.31 0.57
N PRO A 20 -3.16 24.56 0.33
CA PRO A 20 -3.72 24.35 -1.01
C PRO A 20 -4.08 25.66 -1.75
N LYS A 21 -4.38 26.72 -1.04
CA LYS A 21 -4.66 28.05 -1.66
C LYS A 21 -3.42 28.69 -2.30
N SER A 22 -2.23 28.24 -1.97
CA SER A 22 -0.98 28.79 -2.51
C SER A 22 -0.92 28.75 -4.04
N ILE A 23 -1.58 27.76 -4.69
CA ILE A 23 -1.59 27.61 -6.13
C ILE A 23 -2.73 28.39 -6.83
N GLN A 24 -3.67 28.95 -6.08
CA GLN A 24 -4.88 29.57 -6.63
C GLN A 24 -4.56 30.64 -7.68
N HIS A 25 -3.61 31.52 -7.41
CA HIS A 25 -3.22 32.57 -8.33
C HIS A 25 -2.75 32.00 -9.69
N GLN A 26 -1.91 30.96 -9.65
CA GLN A 26 -1.38 30.33 -10.87
C GLN A 26 -2.49 29.64 -11.67
N VAL A 27 -3.42 28.98 -11.01
CA VAL A 27 -4.60 28.37 -11.63
C VAL A 27 -5.46 29.43 -12.31
N GLU A 28 -5.67 30.59 -11.68
CA GLU A 28 -6.41 31.72 -12.25
C GLU A 28 -5.69 32.34 -13.45
N VAL A 29 -4.35 32.39 -13.46
CA VAL A 29 -3.55 32.82 -14.62
C VAL A 29 -3.79 31.89 -15.80
N VAL A 30 -3.71 30.56 -15.59
CA VAL A 30 -4.00 29.57 -16.63
C VAL A 30 -5.44 29.72 -17.13
N ARG A 31 -6.41 29.87 -16.25
CA ARG A 31 -7.81 30.09 -16.62
C ARG A 31 -8.00 31.33 -17.49
N LYS A 32 -7.35 32.44 -17.15
CA LYS A 32 -7.39 33.67 -17.94
C LYS A 32 -6.74 33.48 -19.34
N GLY A 33 -5.64 32.74 -19.43
CA GLY A 33 -5.00 32.37 -20.68
C GLY A 33 -5.90 31.58 -21.63
N LEU A 34 -6.87 30.85 -21.09
CA LEU A 34 -7.89 30.10 -21.84
C LEU A 34 -9.12 30.93 -22.25
N SER A 35 -9.05 32.24 -22.16
CA SER A 35 -10.16 33.19 -22.47
C SER A 35 -10.76 33.02 -23.87
N ARG A 36 -10.04 32.36 -24.79
CA ARG A 36 -10.54 32.05 -26.16
C ARG A 36 -11.52 30.89 -26.20
N LEU A 37 -11.58 30.07 -25.13
CA LEU A 37 -12.55 28.98 -25.03
C LEU A 37 -13.95 29.56 -24.75
N SER A 38 -14.97 28.87 -25.26
CA SER A 38 -16.34 29.22 -24.90
C SER A 38 -16.54 29.17 -23.40
N SER A 39 -17.31 30.10 -22.84
CA SER A 39 -17.68 30.08 -21.41
C SER A 39 -18.41 28.81 -20.97
N ARG A 40 -18.88 28.00 -21.93
CA ARG A 40 -19.53 26.69 -21.70
C ARG A 40 -18.56 25.53 -21.84
N ASP A 41 -17.25 25.78 -22.06
CA ASP A 41 -16.27 24.68 -22.17
C ASP A 41 -16.23 23.92 -20.84
N PRO A 42 -16.39 22.60 -20.88
CA PRO A 42 -16.38 21.78 -19.68
C PRO A 42 -15.09 21.91 -18.87
N PHE A 43 -13.96 22.14 -19.52
CA PHE A 43 -12.68 22.33 -18.87
C PHE A 43 -12.60 23.60 -18.01
N LEU A 44 -13.18 24.72 -18.49
CA LEU A 44 -13.28 25.94 -17.68
C LEU A 44 -14.14 25.72 -16.42
N ASN A 45 -15.26 25.01 -16.55
CA ASN A 45 -16.10 24.67 -15.42
C ASN A 45 -15.37 23.78 -14.40
N GLU A 46 -14.51 22.91 -14.89
CA GLU A 46 -13.68 22.08 -14.06
C GLU A 46 -12.62 22.89 -13.31
N ILE A 47 -11.93 23.82 -13.96
CA ILE A 47 -10.97 24.73 -13.32
C ILE A 47 -11.70 25.54 -12.22
N ASP A 48 -12.88 26.08 -12.50
CA ASP A 48 -13.67 26.85 -11.54
C ASP A 48 -14.11 25.97 -10.36
N SER A 49 -14.43 24.71 -10.59
CA SER A 49 -14.74 23.75 -9.53
C SER A 49 -13.51 23.43 -8.68
N PHE A 50 -12.36 23.27 -9.30
CA PHE A 50 -11.11 23.03 -8.58
C PHE A 50 -10.73 24.23 -7.71
N VAL A 51 -10.79 25.45 -8.22
CA VAL A 51 -10.53 26.68 -7.44
C VAL A 51 -11.46 26.76 -6.20
N ARG A 52 -12.74 26.42 -6.38
CA ARG A 52 -13.66 26.36 -5.23
C ARG A 52 -13.25 25.29 -4.20
N SER A 53 -12.79 24.12 -4.65
CA SER A 53 -12.37 23.04 -3.77
C SER A 53 -11.13 23.38 -2.96
N LEU A 54 -10.23 24.24 -3.45
CA LEU A 54 -9.02 24.67 -2.72
C LEU A 54 -9.37 25.32 -1.35
N ASN A 55 -10.57 25.91 -1.24
CA ASN A 55 -11.01 26.53 0.02
C ASN A 55 -11.37 25.53 1.12
N SER A 56 -11.76 24.32 0.73
CA SER A 56 -12.18 23.23 1.63
C SER A 56 -11.17 22.08 1.72
N MET A 57 -10.10 22.15 0.96
CA MET A 57 -9.05 21.15 1.01
C MET A 57 -8.35 21.15 2.37
N ARG A 58 -8.15 19.97 2.93
CA ARG A 58 -7.35 19.79 4.14
C ARG A 58 -5.88 20.04 3.85
N GLN A 59 -5.18 20.56 4.84
CA GLN A 59 -3.72 20.59 4.82
C GLN A 59 -3.20 19.15 4.91
N LEU A 60 -2.17 18.87 4.16
CA LEU A 60 -1.48 17.58 4.14
C LEU A 60 -0.06 17.76 4.70
N PRO A 61 0.50 16.69 5.27
CA PRO A 61 1.90 16.71 5.69
C PRO A 61 2.82 16.92 4.49
N ASP A 62 3.98 17.49 4.76
CA ASP A 62 5.05 17.64 3.78
C ASP A 62 5.54 16.26 3.32
N LEU A 63 5.95 16.19 2.07
CA LEU A 63 6.61 15.02 1.50
C LEU A 63 8.11 15.09 1.77
N GLU A 64 8.67 13.98 2.19
CA GLU A 64 10.10 13.80 2.31
C GLU A 64 10.71 13.39 0.97
N PHE A 65 11.88 13.98 0.65
CA PHE A 65 12.61 13.61 -0.55
C PHE A 65 13.24 12.23 -0.39
N ASN A 66 13.02 11.36 -1.38
CA ASN A 66 13.57 10.01 -1.39
C ASN A 66 14.49 9.80 -2.61
N GLU A 67 15.76 9.47 -2.32
CA GLU A 67 16.77 9.33 -3.37
C GLU A 67 16.57 8.07 -4.22
N GLN A 68 16.07 6.98 -3.66
CA GLN A 68 15.81 5.73 -4.39
C GLN A 68 14.64 5.90 -5.37
N LEU A 69 13.56 6.58 -4.95
CA LEU A 69 12.46 6.94 -5.83
C LEU A 69 12.93 7.90 -6.94
N SER A 70 13.82 8.82 -6.62
CA SER A 70 14.40 9.75 -7.62
C SER A 70 15.31 9.02 -8.61
N PHE A 71 16.02 8.00 -8.16
CA PHE A 71 16.81 7.15 -9.05
C PHE A 71 15.90 6.37 -10.00
N ALA A 72 14.82 5.76 -9.49
CA ALA A 72 13.82 5.08 -10.30
C ALA A 72 13.19 6.05 -11.34
N ALA A 73 12.81 7.25 -10.91
CA ALA A 73 12.26 8.27 -11.81
C ALA A 73 13.26 8.69 -12.92
N ARG A 74 14.54 8.81 -12.60
CA ARG A 74 15.59 9.15 -13.58
C ARG A 74 15.79 8.08 -14.64
N ASN A 75 15.73 6.82 -14.25
CA ASN A 75 15.87 5.69 -15.18
C ASN A 75 14.73 5.67 -16.22
N GLU A 76 13.61 6.26 -15.87
CA GLU A 76 12.45 6.31 -16.77
C GLU A 76 12.41 7.55 -17.67
N LEU A 77 13.11 8.63 -17.36
CA LEU A 77 13.12 9.83 -18.19
C LEU A 77 13.34 9.56 -19.69
N PRO A 78 14.29 8.71 -20.12
CA PRO A 78 14.51 8.42 -21.53
C PRO A 78 13.28 7.82 -22.23
N ASN A 79 12.46 7.06 -21.49
CA ASN A 79 11.27 6.41 -22.02
C ASN A 79 10.12 7.39 -22.30
N PHE A 80 10.19 8.59 -21.70
CA PHE A 80 9.15 9.62 -21.83
C PHE A 80 9.53 10.72 -22.83
N ARG A 81 10.71 10.68 -23.43
CA ARG A 81 11.14 11.67 -24.42
C ARG A 81 10.24 11.64 -25.64
N GLY A 82 9.74 12.83 -26.02
CA GLY A 82 8.86 13.05 -27.15
C GLY A 82 7.37 12.88 -26.85
N LYS A 83 6.53 13.70 -27.50
CA LYS A 83 5.07 13.80 -27.25
C LYS A 83 4.33 12.48 -27.39
N GLU A 84 4.70 11.64 -28.35
CA GLU A 84 4.04 10.34 -28.56
C GLU A 84 4.31 9.36 -27.42
N ASN A 85 5.55 9.32 -26.93
CA ASN A 85 5.93 8.46 -25.82
C ASN A 85 5.28 8.93 -24.52
N TYR A 86 5.29 10.23 -24.23
CA TYR A 86 4.62 10.82 -23.09
C TYR A 86 3.13 10.45 -23.04
N GLN A 87 2.40 10.58 -24.15
CA GLN A 87 0.98 10.20 -24.22
C GLN A 87 0.74 8.70 -24.10
N LYS A 88 1.65 7.88 -24.66
CA LYS A 88 1.58 6.42 -24.56
C LYS A 88 1.76 5.95 -23.11
N TYR A 89 2.80 6.41 -22.43
CA TYR A 89 3.08 6.05 -21.05
C TYR A 89 2.02 6.55 -20.08
N ARG A 90 1.44 7.70 -20.31
CA ARG A 90 0.34 8.24 -19.53
C ARG A 90 -0.92 7.36 -19.55
N ARG A 91 -1.12 6.59 -20.62
CA ARG A 91 -2.23 5.63 -20.75
C ARG A 91 -1.91 4.24 -20.19
N MET A 92 -0.65 3.97 -19.88
CA MET A 92 -0.23 2.64 -19.44
C MET A 92 -0.29 2.56 -17.90
N SER A 93 -1.11 1.64 -17.41
CA SER A 93 -1.02 1.12 -16.03
C SER A 93 0.30 0.37 -15.74
N ALA A 94 1.21 0.30 -16.72
CA ALA A 94 2.48 -0.44 -16.69
C ALA A 94 3.58 0.18 -15.82
N LEU A 95 3.29 1.26 -15.11
CA LEU A 95 4.22 1.92 -14.19
C LEU A 95 4.45 1.13 -12.89
N LYS A 96 3.72 0.03 -12.69
CA LYS A 96 3.87 -0.85 -11.51
C LYS A 96 5.30 -1.42 -11.34
N ASN A 97 6.04 -1.56 -12.44
CA ASN A 97 7.40 -2.14 -12.42
C ASN A 97 8.53 -1.12 -12.19
N ILE A 98 8.19 0.17 -12.15
CA ILE A 98 9.17 1.26 -12.01
C ILE A 98 9.49 1.54 -10.55
N VAL A 99 8.51 1.32 -9.69
CA VAL A 99 8.63 1.62 -8.27
C VAL A 99 9.41 0.51 -7.57
N PRO A 100 10.40 0.84 -6.74
CA PRO A 100 11.11 -0.16 -5.93
C PRO A 100 10.15 -1.04 -5.13
N ASP A 101 10.46 -2.33 -5.05
CA ASP A 101 9.62 -3.34 -4.39
C ASP A 101 9.37 -3.10 -2.89
N GLN A 102 10.18 -2.25 -2.28
CA GLN A 102 10.07 -1.87 -0.87
C GLN A 102 8.87 -0.96 -0.53
N TYR A 103 8.14 -0.47 -1.54
CA TYR A 103 6.97 0.37 -1.32
C TYR A 103 5.69 -0.40 -1.65
N LEU A 104 4.73 -0.38 -0.73
CA LEU A 104 3.42 -1.02 -0.93
C LEU A 104 2.56 -0.25 -1.90
N THR A 105 2.51 1.06 -1.69
CA THR A 105 1.73 1.96 -2.52
C THR A 105 2.64 3.01 -3.11
N ALA A 106 2.72 3.05 -4.43
CA ALA A 106 3.38 4.15 -5.11
C ALA A 106 2.63 4.54 -6.37
N ASN A 107 2.74 5.81 -6.73
CA ASN A 107 2.10 6.36 -7.90
C ASN A 107 3.00 7.37 -8.59
N ILE A 108 2.76 7.59 -9.88
CA ILE A 108 3.58 8.46 -10.70
C ILE A 108 2.71 9.62 -11.23
N ALA A 109 3.22 10.84 -11.06
CA ALA A 109 2.73 12.02 -11.72
C ALA A 109 3.82 12.61 -12.62
N MET A 110 3.43 13.12 -13.77
CA MET A 110 4.36 13.63 -14.77
C MET A 110 3.90 14.96 -15.33
N ALA A 111 4.86 15.80 -15.68
CA ALA A 111 4.64 16.98 -16.46
C ALA A 111 5.74 17.13 -17.52
N ALA A 112 5.35 17.54 -18.73
CA ALA A 112 6.26 18.00 -19.76
C ALA A 112 5.79 19.38 -20.26
N ASP A 113 6.69 20.33 -20.39
CA ASP A 113 6.37 21.69 -20.80
C ASP A 113 7.50 22.35 -21.59
N ASP A 114 7.11 22.96 -22.70
CA ASP A 114 7.94 23.81 -23.57
C ASP A 114 8.21 25.21 -22.99
N GLY A 115 7.74 25.51 -21.77
CA GLY A 115 7.88 26.82 -21.16
C GLY A 115 7.79 26.79 -19.63
N ALA A 116 8.01 25.64 -18.98
CA ALA A 116 7.96 25.55 -17.52
C ALA A 116 9.24 26.13 -16.89
N ASP A 117 9.45 27.42 -17.06
CA ASP A 117 10.54 28.15 -16.39
C ASP A 117 10.36 28.20 -14.88
N ALA A 118 9.18 27.83 -14.36
CA ALA A 118 8.88 27.88 -12.96
C ALA A 118 8.33 26.53 -12.42
N PRO A 119 8.85 26.04 -11.29
CA PRO A 119 8.39 24.80 -10.64
C PRO A 119 6.89 24.73 -10.38
N ILE A 120 6.24 25.87 -10.11
CA ILE A 120 4.79 25.96 -9.90
C ILE A 120 3.99 25.57 -11.16
N ASN A 121 4.56 25.76 -12.35
CA ASN A 121 3.92 25.38 -13.61
C ASN A 121 3.83 23.86 -13.75
N VAL A 122 4.82 23.13 -13.24
CA VAL A 122 4.81 21.65 -13.20
C VAL A 122 3.60 21.17 -12.41
N LEU A 123 3.40 21.71 -11.20
CA LEU A 123 2.26 21.34 -10.35
C LEU A 123 0.93 21.73 -11.02
N THR A 124 0.87 22.93 -11.57
CA THR A 124 -0.35 23.44 -12.21
C THR A 124 -0.75 22.55 -13.40
N LYS A 125 0.22 22.09 -14.20
CA LYS A 125 -0.03 21.15 -15.30
C LYS A 125 -0.58 19.82 -14.82
N ILE A 126 0.02 19.24 -13.77
CA ILE A 126 -0.48 17.99 -13.20
C ILE A 126 -1.89 18.15 -12.64
N LEU A 127 -2.15 19.25 -11.93
CA LEU A 127 -3.45 19.52 -11.31
C LEU A 127 -4.57 19.83 -12.31
N LEU A 128 -4.22 20.48 -13.42
CA LEU A 128 -5.18 20.93 -14.43
C LEU A 128 -5.08 20.14 -15.74
N ASP A 129 -4.55 18.93 -15.68
CA ASP A 129 -4.39 18.12 -16.86
C ASP A 129 -5.75 17.79 -17.51
N LYS A 130 -6.00 18.40 -18.68
CA LYS A 130 -7.25 18.23 -19.44
C LYS A 130 -7.44 16.81 -19.97
N GLU A 131 -6.34 16.11 -20.26
CA GLU A 131 -6.39 14.77 -20.82
C GLU A 131 -6.49 13.68 -19.76
N ASP A 132 -6.16 14.00 -18.52
CA ASP A 132 -6.35 13.09 -17.37
C ASP A 132 -7.82 13.11 -16.91
N LYS A 133 -8.65 12.36 -17.63
CA LYS A 133 -10.10 12.26 -17.34
C LYS A 133 -10.42 11.73 -15.95
N LEU A 134 -9.54 10.92 -15.39
CA LEU A 134 -9.69 10.33 -14.05
C LEU A 134 -9.09 11.20 -12.95
N LYS A 135 -8.43 12.29 -13.30
CA LYS A 135 -7.73 13.21 -12.37
C LYS A 135 -6.69 12.52 -11.50
N ASN A 136 -6.04 11.49 -12.05
CA ASN A 136 -5.04 10.71 -11.33
C ASN A 136 -3.93 11.59 -10.77
N GLY A 137 -3.38 12.51 -11.57
CA GLY A 137 -2.34 13.44 -11.12
C GLY A 137 -2.78 14.27 -9.93
N ARG A 138 -3.98 14.88 -10.00
CA ARG A 138 -4.56 15.65 -8.90
C ARG A 138 -4.79 14.78 -7.65
N ASN A 139 -5.36 13.60 -7.83
CA ASN A 139 -5.63 12.68 -6.73
C ASN A 139 -4.34 12.26 -6.03
N ILE A 140 -3.28 11.98 -6.79
CA ILE A 140 -1.97 11.62 -6.24
C ILE A 140 -1.38 12.78 -5.42
N LEU A 141 -1.36 14.00 -5.95
CA LEU A 141 -0.80 15.16 -5.25
C LEU A 141 -1.56 15.48 -3.94
N CYS A 142 -2.84 15.13 -3.88
CA CYS A 142 -3.73 15.40 -2.74
C CYS A 142 -3.96 14.19 -1.82
N ASP A 143 -3.30 13.07 -2.05
CA ASP A 143 -3.48 11.87 -1.23
C ASP A 143 -2.62 11.96 0.04
N PRO A 144 -3.24 11.90 1.24
CA PRO A 144 -2.51 11.97 2.51
C PRO A 144 -1.64 10.76 2.80
N LYS A 145 -1.89 9.61 2.15
CA LYS A 145 -1.09 8.40 2.38
C LYS A 145 0.35 8.52 1.89
N PHE A 146 0.60 9.35 0.88
CA PHE A 146 1.94 9.55 0.38
C PHE A 146 2.72 10.48 1.31
N THR A 147 3.86 9.99 1.78
CA THR A 147 4.78 10.69 2.69
C THR A 147 6.14 10.95 2.07
N GLN A 148 6.46 10.23 0.98
CA GLN A 148 7.76 10.34 0.31
C GLN A 148 7.56 10.66 -1.18
N VAL A 149 8.55 11.35 -1.75
CA VAL A 149 8.57 11.66 -3.19
C VAL A 149 9.98 11.58 -3.78
N GLY A 150 10.09 10.91 -4.90
CA GLY A 150 11.24 10.96 -5.79
C GLY A 150 10.99 11.91 -6.95
N ILE A 151 12.01 12.68 -7.33
CA ILE A 151 11.90 13.69 -8.40
C ILE A 151 13.03 13.49 -9.40
N ALA A 152 12.66 13.37 -10.67
CA ALA A 152 13.58 13.44 -11.78
C ALA A 152 13.21 14.57 -12.71
N HIS A 153 14.21 15.29 -13.19
CA HIS A 153 14.05 16.42 -14.11
C HIS A 153 15.13 16.37 -15.18
N GLU A 154 14.72 16.63 -16.40
CA GLU A 154 15.58 16.73 -17.57
C GLU A 154 15.00 17.79 -18.52
N ILE A 155 15.87 18.44 -19.30
CA ILE A 155 15.48 19.29 -20.44
C ILE A 155 15.74 18.50 -21.71
N PHE A 156 14.71 18.29 -22.51
CA PHE A 156 14.78 17.59 -23.77
C PHE A 156 14.06 18.41 -24.86
N GLU A 157 14.76 18.78 -25.96
CA GLU A 157 14.22 19.60 -27.05
C GLU A 157 13.51 20.87 -26.55
N ASP A 158 14.13 21.60 -25.61
CA ASP A 158 13.62 22.80 -24.94
C ASP A 158 12.37 22.57 -24.05
N GLU A 159 11.93 21.33 -23.86
CA GLU A 159 10.87 21.00 -22.92
C GLU A 159 11.46 20.55 -21.57
N ASN A 160 10.94 21.08 -20.48
CA ASN A 160 11.23 20.55 -19.13
C ASN A 160 10.38 19.31 -18.89
N MET A 161 11.02 18.18 -18.69
CA MET A 161 10.37 16.91 -18.34
C MET A 161 10.58 16.64 -16.87
N VAL A 162 9.50 16.41 -16.14
CA VAL A 162 9.53 16.09 -14.71
C VAL A 162 8.73 14.82 -14.45
N ILE A 163 9.34 13.89 -13.74
CA ILE A 163 8.68 12.69 -13.21
C ILE A 163 8.71 12.78 -11.69
N LEU A 164 7.55 12.65 -11.08
CA LEU A 164 7.35 12.56 -9.63
C LEU A 164 6.85 11.16 -9.30
N ILE A 165 7.60 10.43 -8.46
CA ILE A 165 7.15 9.15 -7.92
C ILE A 165 6.81 9.37 -6.45
N PHE A 166 5.54 9.16 -6.10
CA PHE A 166 5.04 9.27 -4.74
C PHE A 166 4.95 7.89 -4.12
N ALA A 167 5.38 7.76 -2.88
CA ALA A 167 5.24 6.53 -2.13
C ALA A 167 4.75 6.83 -0.70
N ASP A 168 4.15 5.83 -0.08
CA ASP A 168 3.96 5.77 1.36
C ASP A 168 5.31 5.47 2.06
N LYS A 169 5.30 5.26 3.36
CA LYS A 169 6.50 4.77 4.07
C LYS A 169 6.97 3.45 3.45
N SER A 170 8.27 3.21 3.47
CA SER A 170 8.80 1.91 3.06
C SER A 170 8.22 0.80 3.92
N VAL A 171 8.18 -0.41 3.39
CA VAL A 171 7.68 -1.57 4.14
C VAL A 171 8.49 -1.79 5.42
N GLU A 172 9.80 -1.55 5.39
CA GLU A 172 10.67 -1.64 6.55
C GLU A 172 10.28 -0.64 7.64
N GLU A 173 10.02 0.63 7.28
CA GLU A 173 9.52 1.65 8.21
C GLU A 173 8.14 1.31 8.77
N GLN A 174 7.29 0.68 7.96
CA GLN A 174 5.96 0.25 8.41
C GLN A 174 6.05 -0.96 9.35
N ILE A 175 6.98 -1.89 9.11
CA ILE A 175 7.22 -3.04 10.02
C ILE A 175 7.72 -2.56 11.38
N GLU A 176 8.58 -1.53 11.42
CA GLU A 176 9.05 -0.93 12.69
C GLU A 176 7.91 -0.27 13.48
N GLU A 177 6.89 0.28 12.80
CA GLU A 177 5.69 0.83 13.47
C GLU A 177 4.70 -0.25 13.93
N TYR A 178 4.62 -1.37 13.22
CA TYR A 178 3.75 -2.51 13.55
C TYR A 178 4.57 -3.58 14.29
N TYR A 179 4.52 -3.53 15.59
CA TYR A 179 5.28 -4.38 16.49
C TYR A 179 4.90 -5.87 16.34
N LEU A 180 5.59 -6.61 15.47
CA LEU A 180 5.65 -8.07 15.61
C LEU A 180 6.73 -8.40 16.65
N PRO A 181 6.45 -9.27 17.61
CA PRO A 181 7.49 -9.81 18.48
C PRO A 181 8.64 -10.37 17.64
N GLU A 182 9.87 -10.17 18.09
CA GLU A 182 11.08 -10.59 17.37
C GLU A 182 11.08 -12.11 17.02
N GLY A 183 10.39 -12.92 17.86
CA GLY A 183 10.15 -14.33 17.61
C GLY A 183 9.29 -14.60 16.38
N ASP A 184 8.22 -13.85 16.17
CA ASP A 184 7.28 -14.07 15.07
C ASP A 184 7.90 -13.68 13.73
N LEU A 185 8.70 -12.61 13.68
CA LEU A 185 9.47 -12.24 12.50
C LEU A 185 10.47 -13.33 12.10
N SER A 186 11.11 -13.97 13.09
CA SER A 186 12.04 -15.07 12.85
C SER A 186 11.35 -16.30 12.27
N GLU A 187 10.15 -16.64 12.76
CA GLU A 187 9.36 -17.75 12.23
C GLU A 187 8.85 -17.44 10.80
N LEU A 188 8.35 -16.23 10.57
CA LEU A 188 7.94 -15.80 9.24
C LEU A 188 9.11 -15.81 8.23
N LYS A 189 10.33 -15.46 8.68
CA LYS A 189 11.52 -15.53 7.83
C LYS A 189 11.83 -16.97 7.43
N LYS A 190 11.68 -17.93 8.33
CA LYS A 190 11.84 -19.35 7.99
C LYS A 190 10.82 -19.81 6.95
N VAL A 191 9.56 -19.37 7.08
CA VAL A 191 8.53 -19.66 6.08
C VAL A 191 8.90 -19.06 4.73
N PHE A 192 9.33 -17.79 4.70
CA PHE A 192 9.79 -17.15 3.47
C PHE A 192 10.94 -17.91 2.82
N ASP A 193 11.95 -18.30 3.60
CA ASP A 193 13.15 -18.99 3.11
C ASP A 193 12.84 -20.40 2.53
N ILE A 194 11.76 -21.06 3.00
CA ILE A 194 11.29 -22.31 2.41
C ILE A 194 10.82 -22.11 0.97
N PHE A 195 10.18 -20.98 0.67
CA PHE A 195 9.66 -20.65 -0.67
C PHE A 195 10.68 -19.90 -1.55
N ASP A 196 11.76 -19.36 -0.98
CA ASP A 196 12.85 -18.72 -1.73
C ASP A 196 13.87 -19.77 -2.20
N VAL A 197 13.41 -20.62 -3.11
CA VAL A 197 14.24 -21.72 -3.65
C VAL A 197 15.50 -21.23 -4.37
N GLU A 198 15.45 -20.02 -4.94
CA GLU A 198 16.58 -19.42 -5.65
C GLU A 198 17.57 -18.71 -4.72
N GLY A 199 17.22 -18.47 -3.46
CA GLY A 199 18.06 -17.76 -2.48
C GLY A 199 18.33 -16.30 -2.85
N ASN A 200 17.43 -15.66 -3.61
CA ASN A 200 17.59 -14.30 -4.12
C ASN A 200 16.73 -13.27 -3.39
N GLU A 201 16.18 -13.65 -2.24
CA GLU A 201 15.27 -12.85 -1.40
C GLU A 201 13.99 -12.39 -2.12
N LYS A 202 13.56 -13.12 -3.14
CA LYS A 202 12.35 -12.84 -3.92
C LYS A 202 11.57 -14.11 -4.21
N LEU A 203 10.30 -14.12 -3.84
CA LEU A 203 9.37 -15.22 -4.10
C LEU A 203 8.68 -15.05 -5.46
N ASN A 204 8.54 -16.12 -6.21
CA ASN A 204 7.69 -16.18 -7.40
C ASN A 204 6.24 -16.49 -6.96
N ILE A 205 5.43 -15.47 -6.81
CA ILE A 205 4.09 -15.58 -6.23
C ILE A 205 3.16 -16.44 -7.08
N LYS A 206 3.27 -16.35 -8.40
CA LYS A 206 2.43 -17.13 -9.30
C LYS A 206 2.70 -18.63 -9.15
N GLU A 207 3.97 -19.02 -9.13
CA GLU A 207 4.38 -20.41 -8.96
C GLU A 207 3.97 -20.96 -7.58
N ILE A 208 4.09 -20.16 -6.55
CA ILE A 208 3.67 -20.54 -5.20
C ILE A 208 2.16 -20.77 -5.15
N LEU A 209 1.35 -19.84 -5.68
CA LEU A 209 -0.11 -19.98 -5.68
C LEU A 209 -0.63 -21.14 -6.54
N GLU A 210 0.13 -21.57 -7.54
CA GLU A 210 -0.19 -22.76 -8.34
C GLU A 210 0.06 -24.08 -7.57
N ASN A 211 0.88 -24.03 -6.50
CA ASN A 211 1.30 -25.22 -5.74
C ASN A 211 0.76 -25.27 -4.30
N ILE A 212 0.11 -24.21 -3.81
CA ILE A 212 -0.51 -24.18 -2.47
C ILE A 212 -2.03 -24.27 -2.64
N ASP A 213 -2.66 -25.19 -1.91
CA ASP A 213 -4.13 -25.26 -1.81
C ASP A 213 -4.62 -24.33 -0.69
N GLU A 214 -5.64 -23.52 -0.96
CA GLU A 214 -6.31 -22.66 0.04
C GLU A 214 -6.84 -23.46 1.23
N LYS A 215 -7.13 -24.76 1.04
CA LYS A 215 -7.63 -25.63 2.09
C LYS A 215 -6.55 -26.12 3.05
N ASP A 216 -5.31 -26.26 2.55
CA ASP A 216 -4.19 -26.78 3.37
C ASP A 216 -3.65 -25.69 4.31
N ASP A 217 -3.47 -24.47 3.82
CA ASP A 217 -3.08 -23.30 4.63
C ASP A 217 -3.79 -22.03 4.17
N PRO A 218 -5.01 -21.77 4.66
CA PRO A 218 -5.79 -20.60 4.26
C PRO A 218 -5.11 -19.26 4.54
N LEU A 219 -4.32 -19.17 5.64
CA LEU A 219 -3.63 -17.93 5.99
C LEU A 219 -2.51 -17.63 4.99
N LEU A 220 -1.64 -18.61 4.76
CA LEU A 220 -0.51 -18.45 3.86
C LEU A 220 -0.98 -18.18 2.42
N TYR A 221 -2.04 -18.88 1.99
CA TYR A 221 -2.68 -18.63 0.71
C TYR A 221 -3.18 -17.18 0.57
N GLN A 222 -3.85 -16.65 1.60
CA GLN A 222 -4.33 -15.26 1.56
C GLN A 222 -3.18 -14.25 1.58
N ILE A 223 -2.11 -14.49 2.34
CA ILE A 223 -0.91 -13.64 2.32
C ILE A 223 -0.34 -13.57 0.91
N PHE A 224 -0.16 -14.71 0.24
CA PHE A 224 0.35 -14.74 -1.13
C PHE A 224 -0.62 -14.12 -2.14
N LYS A 225 -1.91 -14.26 -1.93
CA LYS A 225 -2.93 -13.62 -2.78
C LYS A 225 -2.90 -12.09 -2.66
N ASP A 226 -2.68 -11.54 -1.46
CA ASP A 226 -2.58 -10.10 -1.24
C ASP A 226 -1.35 -9.49 -1.92
N VAL A 227 -0.27 -10.26 -2.08
CA VAL A 227 0.94 -9.84 -2.80
C VAL A 227 0.93 -10.20 -4.29
N SER A 228 -0.13 -10.86 -4.79
CA SER A 228 -0.20 -11.43 -6.14
C SER A 228 -0.26 -10.41 -7.27
N ASP A 229 -0.44 -9.13 -6.97
CA ASP A 229 -0.42 -8.04 -7.95
C ASP A 229 0.92 -7.93 -8.71
N ARG A 230 1.97 -8.61 -8.26
CA ARG A 230 3.32 -8.62 -8.84
C ARG A 230 3.84 -10.04 -9.00
N GLU A 231 4.66 -10.26 -10.01
CA GLU A 231 5.27 -11.58 -10.25
C GLU A 231 6.21 -12.00 -9.11
N LYS A 232 6.88 -11.04 -8.46
CA LYS A 232 7.86 -11.28 -7.40
C LYS A 232 7.54 -10.50 -6.13
N CYS A 233 7.71 -11.16 -4.97
CA CYS A 233 7.54 -10.57 -3.64
C CYS A 233 8.85 -10.64 -2.85
N SER A 234 9.33 -9.50 -2.36
CA SER A 234 10.49 -9.42 -1.46
C SER A 234 10.12 -9.77 -0.03
N TRP A 235 11.15 -10.11 0.79
CA TRP A 235 10.96 -10.40 2.22
C TRP A 235 10.21 -9.30 2.98
N PRO A 236 10.58 -8.01 2.91
CA PRO A 236 9.88 -6.97 3.66
C PRO A 236 8.40 -6.90 3.31
N LYS A 237 8.06 -7.11 2.04
CA LYS A 237 6.69 -7.09 1.56
C LYS A 237 5.87 -8.28 2.06
N PHE A 238 6.46 -9.48 2.01
CA PHE A 238 5.84 -10.67 2.58
C PHE A 238 5.58 -10.50 4.07
N ALA A 239 6.58 -10.04 4.84
CA ALA A 239 6.46 -9.80 6.27
C ALA A 239 5.37 -8.78 6.62
N HIS A 240 5.23 -7.71 5.84
CA HIS A 240 4.18 -6.72 6.03
C HIS A 240 2.77 -7.30 5.86
N PHE A 241 2.50 -8.02 4.77
CA PHE A 241 1.19 -8.63 4.56
C PHE A 241 0.90 -9.76 5.55
N ALA A 242 1.92 -10.53 5.90
CA ALA A 242 1.81 -11.53 6.97
C ALA A 242 1.43 -10.88 8.31
N ASN A 243 2.08 -9.75 8.66
CA ASN A 243 1.75 -9.00 9.87
C ASN A 243 0.31 -8.49 9.87
N ILE A 244 -0.15 -7.89 8.77
CA ILE A 244 -1.55 -7.44 8.66
C ILE A 244 -2.50 -8.62 8.92
N ARG A 245 -2.28 -9.76 8.27
CA ARG A 245 -3.14 -10.94 8.43
C ARG A 245 -3.06 -11.57 9.82
N MET A 246 -1.88 -11.58 10.42
CA MET A 246 -1.72 -12.05 11.80
C MET A 246 -2.41 -11.10 12.80
N THR A 247 -2.30 -9.79 12.59
CA THR A 247 -2.98 -8.78 13.42
C THR A 247 -4.50 -8.84 13.25
N GLU A 248 -5.00 -9.11 12.04
CA GLU A 248 -6.43 -9.31 11.80
C GLU A 248 -6.97 -10.55 12.57
N ARG A 249 -6.15 -11.57 12.77
CA ARG A 249 -6.52 -12.74 13.60
C ARG A 249 -6.77 -12.38 15.06
N ASP A 250 -6.06 -11.39 15.59
CA ASP A 250 -6.22 -10.93 16.98
C ASP A 250 -7.41 -10.00 17.14
N THR A 251 -8.07 -9.60 16.02
CA THR A 251 -9.32 -8.89 16.07
C THR A 251 -10.46 -9.80 16.51
N LYS A 252 -11.54 -9.24 17.04
CA LYS A 252 -12.71 -9.99 17.45
C LYS A 252 -13.30 -10.82 16.31
N GLU A 253 -13.31 -10.28 15.11
CA GLU A 253 -13.76 -10.91 13.88
C GLU A 253 -12.84 -12.08 13.48
N GLY A 254 -11.52 -11.88 13.56
CA GLY A 254 -10.52 -12.91 13.27
C GLY A 254 -10.60 -14.06 14.29
N LEU A 255 -10.73 -13.73 15.56
CA LEU A 255 -10.93 -14.74 16.61
C LEU A 255 -12.25 -15.51 16.44
N HIS A 256 -13.32 -14.86 15.96
CA HIS A 256 -14.57 -15.54 15.61
C HIS A 256 -14.37 -16.55 14.47
N SER A 257 -13.65 -16.18 13.44
CA SER A 257 -13.36 -17.08 12.31
C SER A 257 -12.56 -18.31 12.75
N ILE A 258 -11.59 -18.13 13.67
CA ILE A 258 -10.84 -19.25 14.25
C ILE A 258 -11.76 -20.11 15.14
N PHE A 259 -12.58 -19.46 15.97
CA PHE A 259 -13.53 -20.15 16.85
C PHE A 259 -14.52 -21.02 16.06
N ASP A 260 -15.00 -20.53 14.91
CA ASP A 260 -15.93 -21.24 14.04
C ASP A 260 -15.33 -22.53 13.45
N LEU A 261 -13.99 -22.61 13.30
CA LEU A 261 -13.32 -23.86 12.87
C LEU A 261 -13.49 -24.99 13.91
N PHE A 262 -13.67 -24.66 15.18
CA PHE A 262 -13.89 -25.64 16.25
C PHE A 262 -15.34 -26.03 16.45
N ILE A 263 -16.29 -25.52 15.64
CA ILE A 263 -17.72 -25.74 15.81
C ILE A 263 -18.26 -26.60 14.65
N ASP A 264 -18.71 -27.81 14.95
CA ASP A 264 -19.36 -28.66 13.95
C ASP A 264 -20.84 -28.26 13.70
N ASP A 265 -21.50 -27.66 14.69
CA ASP A 265 -22.89 -27.19 14.59
C ASP A 265 -22.97 -25.67 14.84
N PRO A 266 -23.14 -24.86 13.77
CA PRO A 266 -23.23 -23.40 13.88
C PRO A 266 -24.31 -22.88 14.84
N LYS A 267 -25.27 -23.73 15.23
CA LYS A 267 -26.35 -23.36 16.17
C LYS A 267 -25.92 -23.41 17.62
N LYS A 268 -24.85 -24.14 17.96
CA LYS A 268 -24.42 -24.29 19.34
C LYS A 268 -23.54 -23.17 19.84
N ASN A 269 -22.81 -22.50 18.99
CA ASN A 269 -21.92 -21.37 19.32
C ASN A 269 -20.98 -21.62 20.52
N THR A 270 -20.57 -22.87 20.71
CA THR A 270 -19.66 -23.33 21.75
C THR A 270 -18.78 -24.47 21.26
N ILE A 271 -17.52 -24.54 21.72
CA ILE A 271 -16.62 -25.64 21.41
C ILE A 271 -16.82 -26.76 22.44
N SER A 272 -17.15 -27.96 21.96
CA SER A 272 -17.19 -29.17 22.79
C SER A 272 -15.79 -29.78 22.94
N PHE A 273 -15.61 -30.62 23.99
CA PHE A 273 -14.34 -31.37 24.15
C PHE A 273 -14.05 -32.26 22.91
N GLU A 274 -15.08 -32.83 22.32
CA GLU A 274 -14.94 -33.74 21.18
C GLU A 274 -14.40 -33.01 19.96
N ASN A 275 -14.91 -31.79 19.67
CA ASN A 275 -14.42 -30.94 18.59
C ASN A 275 -12.99 -30.45 18.87
N PHE A 276 -12.71 -30.00 20.07
CA PHE A 276 -11.37 -29.60 20.50
C PHE A 276 -10.35 -30.73 20.30
N ARG A 277 -10.66 -31.93 20.80
CA ARG A 277 -9.83 -33.12 20.68
C ARG A 277 -9.57 -33.46 19.18
N LYS A 278 -10.63 -33.47 18.37
CA LYS A 278 -10.54 -33.78 16.95
C LYS A 278 -9.53 -32.87 16.23
N ILE A 279 -9.63 -31.56 16.44
CA ILE A 279 -8.71 -30.59 15.82
C ILE A 279 -7.29 -30.74 16.35
N CYS A 280 -7.10 -30.96 17.68
CA CYS A 280 -5.78 -31.20 18.23
C CYS A 280 -5.10 -32.45 17.65
N HIS A 281 -5.86 -33.47 17.30
CA HIS A 281 -5.34 -34.64 16.58
C HIS A 281 -5.07 -34.37 15.11
N GLU A 282 -5.89 -33.60 14.43
CA GLU A 282 -5.67 -33.21 13.03
C GLU A 282 -4.39 -32.38 12.83
N ILE A 283 -4.04 -31.52 13.80
CA ILE A 283 -2.79 -30.73 13.78
C ILE A 283 -1.58 -31.46 14.40
N ASP A 284 -1.71 -32.74 14.74
CA ASP A 284 -0.67 -33.56 15.36
C ASP A 284 -0.01 -32.89 16.58
N SER A 285 -0.84 -32.43 17.53
CA SER A 285 -0.39 -31.70 18.74
C SER A 285 0.56 -32.50 19.66
N GLY A 286 0.71 -33.79 19.43
CA GLY A 286 1.53 -34.70 20.27
C GLY A 286 1.00 -34.91 21.70
N LEU A 287 -0.17 -34.36 22.03
CA LEU A 287 -0.79 -34.49 23.36
C LEU A 287 -1.71 -35.71 23.44
N SER A 288 -1.68 -36.38 24.59
CA SER A 288 -2.61 -37.47 24.88
C SER A 288 -4.02 -36.95 25.20
N ASP A 289 -5.06 -37.77 24.97
CA ASP A 289 -6.45 -37.44 25.28
C ASP A 289 -6.65 -36.99 26.75
N LYS A 290 -5.83 -37.50 27.67
CA LYS A 290 -5.88 -37.12 29.07
C LYS A 290 -5.36 -35.69 29.28
N GLU A 291 -4.28 -35.32 28.63
CA GLU A 291 -3.70 -33.97 28.66
C GLU A 291 -4.63 -32.96 27.96
N LEU A 292 -5.21 -33.35 26.83
CA LEU A 292 -6.21 -32.54 26.14
C LEU A 292 -7.45 -32.29 27.01
N LEU A 293 -7.92 -33.30 27.74
CA LEU A 293 -9.05 -33.14 28.65
C LEU A 293 -8.73 -32.19 29.80
N GLU A 294 -7.54 -32.30 30.39
CA GLU A 294 -7.10 -31.41 31.47
C GLU A 294 -6.98 -29.95 30.97
N ILE A 295 -6.39 -29.73 29.82
CA ILE A 295 -6.30 -28.40 29.18
C ILE A 295 -7.72 -27.85 28.95
N PHE A 296 -8.59 -28.66 28.36
CA PHE A 296 -9.97 -28.25 28.08
C PHE A 296 -10.74 -27.85 29.33
N GLN A 297 -10.67 -28.66 30.38
CA GLN A 297 -11.34 -28.39 31.64
C GLN A 297 -10.82 -27.13 32.35
N ASN A 298 -9.53 -26.84 32.23
CA ASN A 298 -8.92 -25.61 32.76
C ASN A 298 -9.27 -24.37 31.94
N SER A 299 -9.66 -24.54 30.67
CA SER A 299 -10.01 -23.47 29.73
C SER A 299 -11.48 -23.04 29.79
N THR A 300 -12.31 -23.73 30.56
CA THR A 300 -13.74 -23.46 30.67
C THR A 300 -14.19 -23.27 32.12
N LYS A 301 -15.15 -22.35 32.34
CA LYS A 301 -15.75 -22.10 33.67
C LYS A 301 -16.72 -23.21 34.09
N ASN A 302 -17.31 -23.92 33.12
CA ASN A 302 -18.33 -24.95 33.37
C ASN A 302 -17.79 -26.39 33.19
N GLY A 303 -16.57 -26.57 32.71
CA GLY A 303 -15.92 -27.86 32.46
C GLY A 303 -16.52 -28.68 31.30
N LYS A 304 -17.44 -28.09 30.49
CA LYS A 304 -18.19 -28.84 29.48
C LYS A 304 -18.04 -28.26 28.06
N GLU A 305 -18.01 -26.96 27.93
CA GLU A 305 -17.99 -26.26 26.67
C GLU A 305 -17.20 -24.97 26.84
N ILE A 306 -16.47 -24.56 25.79
CA ILE A 306 -15.76 -23.26 25.71
C ILE A 306 -16.64 -22.31 24.93
N THR A 307 -17.04 -21.19 25.54
CA THR A 307 -17.75 -20.10 24.89
C THR A 307 -16.77 -19.22 24.12
N PHE A 308 -17.26 -18.41 23.14
CA PHE A 308 -16.41 -17.46 22.43
C PHE A 308 -15.66 -16.50 23.37
N ASN A 309 -16.28 -16.02 24.43
CA ASN A 309 -15.61 -15.13 25.38
C ASN A 309 -14.45 -15.82 26.11
N GLU A 310 -14.63 -17.07 26.52
CA GLU A 310 -13.56 -17.86 27.16
C GLU A 310 -12.43 -18.16 26.17
N PHE A 311 -12.78 -18.48 24.91
CA PHE A 311 -11.82 -18.66 23.84
C PHE A 311 -11.00 -17.39 23.61
N GLN A 312 -11.66 -16.24 23.55
CA GLN A 312 -11.01 -14.93 23.41
C GLN A 312 -10.08 -14.64 24.59
N GLU A 313 -10.51 -14.90 25.83
CA GLU A 313 -9.66 -14.76 27.04
C GLU A 313 -8.40 -15.65 26.96
N ILE A 314 -8.50 -16.87 26.42
CA ILE A 314 -7.37 -17.78 26.25
C ILE A 314 -6.39 -17.25 25.20
N MET A 315 -6.91 -16.81 24.06
CA MET A 315 -6.09 -16.39 22.91
C MET A 315 -5.37 -15.05 23.16
N ILE A 316 -5.98 -14.14 23.93
CA ILE A 316 -5.40 -12.79 24.21
C ILE A 316 -4.54 -12.79 25.47
N SER A 317 -4.72 -13.77 26.38
CA SER A 317 -3.90 -13.82 27.60
C SER A 317 -2.46 -14.16 27.23
N PRO A 318 -1.45 -13.31 27.54
CA PRO A 318 -0.06 -13.68 27.34
C PRO A 318 0.20 -14.95 28.16
N SER A 319 0.73 -15.98 27.50
CA SER A 319 1.17 -17.21 28.16
C SER A 319 2.05 -16.84 29.35
N LYS A 320 1.55 -17.10 30.56
CA LYS A 320 2.38 -17.05 31.76
C LYS A 320 3.35 -18.23 31.69
N SER A 321 4.49 -18.00 31.03
CA SER A 321 5.66 -18.86 31.10
C SER A 321 6.34 -18.74 32.44
#